data_358be7103676984727829083477cc3c9
#
_entry.id   358be7103676984727829083477cc3c9
#
_cell.length_a   1.000
_cell.length_b   1.000
_cell.length_c   1.000
_cell.angle_alpha   90.00
_cell.angle_beta   90.00
_cell.angle_gamma   90.00
#
_symmetry.space_group_name_H-M   'P 1'
#
loop_
_entity.id
_entity.type
_entity.pdbx_description
1 polymer ?
#
loop_
_entity_poly.entity_id
_entity_poly.type
_entity_poly.pdbx_seq_one_letter_code
_entity_poly.pdbx_strand_id
1 'polypeptide(L)'
;MSSEPLPTIHLRWNLYGAGLENLGRDRKPERLPLPQPAPNEILVRIDAVGICFSDLKILRLGEAHPKIARDLRKHPAVMGHEICCTVVQVGDALQGRFQLGERYIVQADVYVNGQVQAVGYALDGGYTQYTVFGEPVLNGDAGCYLLRCPDHLSDAEAALVEPWACVVASYRIQPRPTPQPNGRWLVILPYAPLVRYRCGALEALLNPPTPVPSPPLERGERDRVRGDSGIALLLTDFRGNPLTDAFEQSAHALGMAVQHIQTTAESLYDPDQVRALRDAYAPDGFTDILIFGEPTPAVLEAAQDALCYGGALSFTRHHTMHPLPVDVGRLHYDRLQMMGTTSWDITDAYRHTRDTALRKGDRLLLFGAGGAMGQMQLFYALTRPESPAQVVVVDRHPERLEPLREMGVPLAARAGIDLQFYCNADTPPDAQQAHLRTLCPYGYDHIMLLASSAEAVALTYPLLTDGGILNLFAGIPKGQKVPLDLTPLASRHMRLVGSSGSTMDDIAECLRLVAEGALPARKVIGAIAGLNALPEALQAVQAHRYPGKVVVFPQLLDLPLIGLTELPERLPEVAAHLEAGRYWTRDAERALYRVFSKMSENNATDR
;
A
#
# COMPACT_ATOMS: atom_id res chain seq x y z
N MET A 1 -37.68 -9.03 4.24
CA MET A 1 -37.24 -9.72 3.01
C MET A 1 -37.24 -11.21 3.32
N SER A 2 -38.01 -12.01 2.57
CA SER A 2 -38.03 -13.47 2.73
C SER A 2 -36.62 -13.96 2.42
N SER A 3 -35.97 -14.59 3.40
CA SER A 3 -34.66 -15.20 3.21
C SER A 3 -34.83 -16.36 2.22
N GLU A 4 -34.35 -16.21 0.99
CA GLU A 4 -34.17 -17.37 0.13
C GLU A 4 -33.34 -18.41 0.89
N PRO A 5 -33.70 -19.69 0.81
CA PRO A 5 -32.94 -20.74 1.50
C PRO A 5 -31.50 -20.76 0.95
N LEU A 6 -30.52 -20.87 1.86
CA LEU A 6 -29.12 -21.01 1.47
C LEU A 6 -28.91 -22.27 0.63
N PRO A 7 -28.06 -22.24 -0.39
CA PRO A 7 -27.76 -23.41 -1.20
C PRO A 7 -27.01 -24.46 -0.36
N THR A 8 -27.14 -25.73 -0.70
CA THR A 8 -26.39 -26.82 -0.04
C THR A 8 -24.96 -26.94 -0.55
N ILE A 9 -24.69 -26.40 -1.74
CA ILE A 9 -23.42 -26.47 -2.45
C ILE A 9 -23.08 -25.06 -2.96
N HIS A 10 -21.80 -24.69 -2.90
CA HIS A 10 -21.26 -23.47 -3.49
C HIS A 10 -20.09 -23.78 -4.42
N LEU A 11 -19.72 -22.80 -5.22
CA LEU A 11 -18.58 -22.86 -6.13
C LEU A 11 -17.44 -21.98 -5.62
N ARG A 12 -16.19 -22.49 -5.74
CA ARG A 12 -15.00 -21.72 -5.44
C ARG A 12 -13.80 -22.12 -6.29
N TRP A 13 -12.89 -21.18 -6.50
CA TRP A 13 -11.62 -21.39 -7.16
C TRP A 13 -10.51 -21.64 -6.12
N ASN A 14 -10.02 -22.86 -6.08
CA ASN A 14 -8.89 -23.27 -5.26
C ASN A 14 -7.60 -23.18 -6.08
N LEU A 15 -6.55 -22.56 -5.55
CA LEU A 15 -5.21 -22.54 -6.13
C LEU A 15 -4.36 -23.63 -5.47
N TYR A 16 -3.87 -24.59 -6.26
CA TYR A 16 -3.11 -25.75 -5.82
C TYR A 16 -1.61 -25.65 -6.02
N GLY A 17 -1.12 -24.56 -6.60
CA GLY A 17 0.28 -24.32 -6.89
C GLY A 17 0.46 -23.13 -7.82
N ALA A 18 1.69 -22.83 -8.21
CA ALA A 18 1.98 -21.76 -9.17
C ALA A 18 1.43 -22.09 -10.57
N GLY A 19 0.94 -21.08 -11.28
CA GLY A 19 0.43 -21.19 -12.64
C GLY A 19 -1.09 -21.30 -12.75
N LEU A 20 -1.63 -20.78 -13.86
CA LEU A 20 -3.06 -20.80 -14.14
C LEU A 20 -3.62 -22.23 -14.28
N GLU A 21 -2.78 -23.17 -14.68
CA GLU A 21 -3.10 -24.59 -14.79
C GLU A 21 -3.40 -25.24 -13.43
N ASN A 22 -2.94 -24.64 -12.32
CA ASN A 22 -3.18 -25.08 -10.95
C ASN A 22 -4.36 -24.32 -10.28
N LEU A 23 -5.07 -23.48 -11.03
CA LEU A 23 -6.27 -22.81 -10.57
C LEU A 23 -7.51 -23.68 -10.88
N GLY A 24 -8.18 -24.15 -9.82
CA GLY A 24 -9.29 -25.09 -9.89
C GLY A 24 -8.84 -26.52 -10.28
N ARG A 25 -9.80 -27.43 -10.34
CA ARG A 25 -9.62 -28.76 -10.93
C ARG A 25 -10.18 -28.76 -12.36
N ASP A 26 -9.41 -29.26 -13.27
CA ASP A 26 -9.78 -29.25 -14.72
C ASP A 26 -10.13 -27.84 -15.24
N ARG A 27 -9.49 -26.80 -14.68
CA ARG A 27 -9.76 -25.38 -14.97
C ARG A 27 -11.21 -24.96 -14.75
N LYS A 28 -11.84 -25.54 -13.74
CA LYS A 28 -13.22 -25.22 -13.32
C LYS A 28 -13.26 -24.92 -11.83
N PRO A 29 -14.20 -24.06 -11.39
CA PRO A 29 -14.43 -23.89 -9.96
C PRO A 29 -14.97 -25.19 -9.37
N GLU A 30 -14.61 -25.47 -8.12
CA GLU A 30 -15.00 -26.69 -7.45
C GLU A 30 -16.35 -26.53 -6.76
N ARG A 31 -17.17 -27.58 -6.86
CA ARG A 31 -18.46 -27.68 -6.16
C ARG A 31 -18.22 -28.29 -4.78
N LEU A 32 -18.43 -27.51 -3.74
CA LEU A 32 -18.19 -27.90 -2.36
C LEU A 32 -19.46 -27.73 -1.52
N PRO A 33 -19.64 -28.52 -0.43
CA PRO A 33 -20.69 -28.24 0.54
C PRO A 33 -20.59 -26.82 1.07
N LEU A 34 -21.74 -26.17 1.28
CA LEU A 34 -21.77 -24.85 1.89
C LEU A 34 -21.15 -24.94 3.31
N PRO A 35 -20.12 -24.14 3.63
CA PRO A 35 -19.52 -24.18 4.96
C PRO A 35 -20.52 -23.68 6.01
N GLN A 36 -20.46 -24.29 7.19
CA GLN A 36 -21.28 -23.88 8.34
C GLN A 36 -20.40 -23.11 9.31
N PRO A 37 -20.78 -21.90 9.73
CA PRO A 37 -19.99 -21.13 10.68
C PRO A 37 -20.03 -21.78 12.06
N ALA A 38 -18.88 -21.83 12.75
CA ALA A 38 -18.79 -22.13 14.16
C ALA A 38 -19.47 -21.04 15.02
N PRO A 39 -19.68 -21.26 16.33
CA PRO A 39 -20.36 -20.27 17.18
C PRO A 39 -19.74 -18.86 17.16
N ASN A 40 -18.42 -18.76 16.95
CA ASN A 40 -17.65 -17.50 16.89
C ASN A 40 -17.28 -17.07 15.45
N GLU A 41 -18.06 -17.52 14.46
CA GLU A 41 -17.82 -17.24 13.04
C GLU A 41 -19.08 -16.69 12.37
N ILE A 42 -18.90 -16.05 11.21
CA ILE A 42 -19.99 -15.66 10.32
C ILE A 42 -19.80 -16.28 8.95
N LEU A 43 -20.90 -16.70 8.32
CA LEU A 43 -20.93 -17.05 6.91
C LEU A 43 -21.33 -15.81 6.11
N VAL A 44 -20.53 -15.47 5.11
CA VAL A 44 -20.82 -14.37 4.20
C VAL A 44 -20.97 -14.88 2.77
N ARG A 45 -21.90 -14.27 2.04
CA ARG A 45 -22.01 -14.37 0.58
C ARG A 45 -21.08 -13.32 -0.01
N ILE A 46 -20.25 -13.69 -0.97
CA ILE A 46 -19.41 -12.75 -1.71
C ILE A 46 -20.23 -12.13 -2.84
N ASP A 47 -20.41 -10.83 -2.81
CA ASP A 47 -21.26 -10.11 -3.76
C ASP A 47 -20.42 -9.58 -4.95
N ALA A 48 -19.25 -9.00 -4.67
CA ALA A 48 -18.31 -8.54 -5.70
C ALA A 48 -16.86 -8.67 -5.23
N VAL A 49 -15.94 -8.90 -6.19
CA VAL A 49 -14.49 -8.97 -5.94
C VAL A 49 -13.74 -8.25 -7.06
N GLY A 50 -12.92 -7.26 -6.70
CA GLY A 50 -11.97 -6.66 -7.64
C GLY A 50 -10.77 -7.58 -7.92
N ILE A 51 -10.26 -7.58 -9.14
CA ILE A 51 -9.01 -8.27 -9.47
C ILE A 51 -7.84 -7.31 -9.28
N CYS A 52 -6.85 -7.77 -8.50
CA CYS A 52 -5.62 -7.05 -8.23
C CYS A 52 -4.42 -7.66 -8.96
N PHE A 53 -3.40 -6.84 -9.24
CA PHE A 53 -2.12 -7.34 -9.76
C PHE A 53 -1.40 -8.27 -8.78
N SER A 54 -1.69 -8.16 -7.48
CA SER A 54 -1.18 -9.09 -6.47
C SER A 54 -1.76 -10.51 -6.60
N ASP A 55 -2.99 -10.68 -7.12
CA ASP A 55 -3.52 -12.01 -7.44
C ASP A 55 -2.67 -12.68 -8.54
N LEU A 56 -2.21 -11.90 -9.53
CA LEU A 56 -1.30 -12.40 -10.56
C LEU A 56 0.09 -12.78 -10.00
N LYS A 57 0.56 -12.08 -8.95
CA LYS A 57 1.79 -12.46 -8.24
C LYS A 57 1.62 -13.77 -7.50
N ILE A 58 0.49 -13.95 -6.80
CA ILE A 58 0.16 -15.22 -6.12
C ILE A 58 0.09 -16.35 -7.15
N LEU A 59 -0.65 -16.14 -8.22
CA LEU A 59 -0.79 -17.11 -9.30
C LEU A 59 0.57 -17.53 -9.89
N ARG A 60 1.49 -16.58 -10.09
CA ARG A 60 2.83 -16.84 -10.63
C ARG A 60 3.76 -17.56 -9.65
N LEU A 61 3.70 -17.22 -8.36
CA LEU A 61 4.65 -17.68 -7.34
C LEU A 61 4.14 -18.92 -6.58
N GLY A 62 2.81 -19.11 -6.45
CA GLY A 62 2.24 -20.17 -5.64
C GLY A 62 2.80 -20.15 -4.22
N GLU A 63 3.32 -21.30 -3.78
CA GLU A 63 3.93 -21.50 -2.46
C GLU A 63 5.18 -20.65 -2.19
N ALA A 64 5.85 -20.15 -3.25
CA ALA A 64 6.99 -19.26 -3.10
C ALA A 64 6.58 -17.82 -2.73
N HIS A 65 5.28 -17.51 -2.69
CA HIS A 65 4.81 -16.18 -2.29
C HIS A 65 4.98 -15.98 -0.77
N PRO A 66 5.63 -14.88 -0.29
CA PRO A 66 5.97 -14.70 1.13
C PRO A 66 4.79 -14.73 2.11
N LYS A 67 3.58 -14.33 1.66
CA LYS A 67 2.35 -14.35 2.46
C LYS A 67 1.63 -15.72 2.42
N ILE A 68 2.16 -16.73 1.72
CA ILE A 68 1.60 -18.09 1.64
C ILE A 68 2.59 -19.05 2.28
N ALA A 69 2.37 -19.39 3.54
CA ALA A 69 3.25 -20.27 4.33
C ALA A 69 2.64 -21.66 4.48
N ARG A 70 2.14 -22.27 3.38
CA ARG A 70 1.50 -23.59 3.41
C ARG A 70 1.70 -24.36 2.10
N ASP A 71 1.64 -25.69 2.20
CA ASP A 71 1.60 -26.61 1.05
C ASP A 71 0.23 -26.47 0.34
N LEU A 72 0.20 -25.78 -0.80
CA LEU A 72 -1.03 -25.51 -1.55
C LEU A 72 -1.69 -26.78 -2.10
N ARG A 73 -0.96 -27.86 -2.32
CA ARG A 73 -1.53 -29.14 -2.78
C ARG A 73 -2.42 -29.77 -1.73
N LYS A 74 -2.08 -29.60 -0.43
CA LYS A 74 -2.85 -30.11 0.70
C LYS A 74 -3.87 -29.10 1.21
N HIS A 75 -3.50 -27.83 1.22
CA HIS A 75 -4.27 -26.72 1.74
C HIS A 75 -4.33 -25.59 0.69
N PRO A 76 -5.19 -25.72 -0.32
CA PRO A 76 -5.27 -24.75 -1.41
C PRO A 76 -5.64 -23.35 -0.90
N ALA A 77 -5.24 -22.33 -1.63
CA ALA A 77 -5.61 -20.94 -1.33
C ALA A 77 -6.81 -20.51 -2.18
N VAL A 78 -7.71 -19.73 -1.61
CA VAL A 78 -8.73 -18.98 -2.34
C VAL A 78 -8.25 -17.54 -2.44
N MET A 79 -7.95 -17.07 -3.64
CA MET A 79 -7.48 -15.71 -3.91
C MET A 79 -8.62 -14.68 -3.93
N GLY A 80 -8.30 -13.42 -4.22
CA GLY A 80 -9.23 -12.29 -4.28
C GLY A 80 -9.39 -11.61 -2.91
N HIS A 81 -8.93 -10.37 -2.80
CA HIS A 81 -8.88 -9.65 -1.52
C HIS A 81 -9.61 -8.31 -1.54
N GLU A 82 -10.06 -7.84 -2.69
CA GLU A 82 -10.86 -6.62 -2.84
C GLU A 82 -12.35 -7.01 -2.77
N ILE A 83 -12.94 -7.10 -1.57
CA ILE A 83 -14.19 -7.83 -1.35
C ILE A 83 -15.31 -6.91 -0.85
N CYS A 84 -16.50 -7.05 -1.47
CA CYS A 84 -17.78 -6.71 -0.87
C CYS A 84 -18.56 -8.00 -0.59
N CYS A 85 -19.12 -8.13 0.62
CA CYS A 85 -19.86 -9.32 1.03
C CYS A 85 -21.08 -8.99 1.89
N THR A 86 -22.02 -9.94 1.95
CA THR A 86 -23.25 -9.86 2.77
C THR A 86 -23.28 -11.00 3.79
N VAL A 87 -23.58 -10.70 5.05
CA VAL A 87 -23.77 -11.70 6.11
C VAL A 87 -25.04 -12.51 5.85
N VAL A 88 -24.90 -13.84 5.77
CA VAL A 88 -26.01 -14.76 5.50
C VAL A 88 -26.26 -15.75 6.62
N GLN A 89 -25.28 -15.96 7.52
CA GLN A 89 -25.46 -16.73 8.75
C GLN A 89 -24.51 -16.22 9.84
N VAL A 90 -24.96 -16.22 11.08
CA VAL A 90 -24.21 -15.73 12.25
C VAL A 90 -24.15 -16.84 13.28
N GLY A 91 -22.95 -17.18 13.75
CA GLY A 91 -22.75 -18.12 14.83
C GLY A 91 -23.32 -17.63 16.17
N ASP A 92 -23.71 -18.53 17.04
CA ASP A 92 -24.46 -18.21 18.26
C ASP A 92 -23.75 -17.23 19.20
N ALA A 93 -22.43 -17.27 19.27
CA ALA A 93 -21.63 -16.36 20.10
C ALA A 93 -21.55 -14.93 19.54
N LEU A 94 -21.96 -14.71 18.29
CA LEU A 94 -21.89 -13.42 17.60
C LEU A 94 -23.28 -12.77 17.38
N GLN A 95 -24.32 -13.39 17.91
CA GLN A 95 -25.68 -12.85 17.87
C GLN A 95 -25.70 -11.47 18.53
N GLY A 96 -26.27 -10.48 17.84
CA GLY A 96 -26.30 -9.08 18.28
C GLY A 96 -25.08 -8.24 17.87
N ARG A 97 -23.96 -8.87 17.46
CA ARG A 97 -22.82 -8.16 16.88
C ARG A 97 -22.94 -8.00 15.35
N PHE A 98 -23.47 -9.01 14.67
CA PHE A 98 -23.74 -9.01 13.22
C PHE A 98 -25.21 -9.35 12.96
N GLN A 99 -25.75 -8.80 11.87
CA GLN A 99 -27.14 -9.05 11.47
C GLN A 99 -27.17 -9.63 10.04
N LEU A 100 -28.16 -10.50 9.80
CA LEU A 100 -28.38 -11.05 8.46
C LEU A 100 -28.72 -9.92 7.47
N GLY A 101 -28.09 -9.96 6.30
CA GLY A 101 -28.25 -8.96 5.26
C GLY A 101 -27.36 -7.73 5.38
N GLU A 102 -26.61 -7.57 6.47
CA GLU A 102 -25.60 -6.51 6.56
C GLU A 102 -24.48 -6.74 5.54
N ARG A 103 -24.09 -5.65 4.87
CA ARG A 103 -23.02 -5.64 3.87
C ARG A 103 -21.73 -5.11 4.46
N TYR A 104 -20.61 -5.73 4.09
CA TYR A 104 -19.29 -5.35 4.57
C TYR A 104 -18.27 -5.30 3.44
N ILE A 105 -17.27 -4.44 3.61
CA ILE A 105 -15.99 -4.47 2.89
C ILE A 105 -14.93 -5.04 3.83
N VAL A 106 -13.88 -5.64 3.26
CA VAL A 106 -12.85 -6.34 4.01
C VAL A 106 -11.55 -5.56 3.94
N GLN A 107 -10.92 -5.28 5.09
CA GLN A 107 -9.50 -4.92 5.12
C GLN A 107 -8.69 -6.19 4.95
N ALA A 108 -7.97 -6.29 3.84
CA ALA A 108 -7.30 -7.52 3.44
C ALA A 108 -6.07 -7.87 4.29
N ASP A 109 -5.30 -6.88 4.73
CA ASP A 109 -4.10 -7.09 5.54
C ASP A 109 -4.48 -7.27 7.02
N VAL A 110 -4.90 -8.50 7.38
CA VAL A 110 -5.24 -8.91 8.74
C VAL A 110 -3.97 -9.24 9.51
N TYR A 111 -3.87 -8.80 10.76
CA TYR A 111 -2.78 -9.12 11.68
C TYR A 111 -3.31 -9.83 12.92
N VAL A 112 -2.61 -10.89 13.32
CA VAL A 112 -2.89 -11.66 14.55
C VAL A 112 -1.58 -11.89 15.28
N ASN A 113 -1.45 -11.38 16.50
CA ASN A 113 -0.22 -11.41 17.30
C ASN A 113 0.99 -10.88 16.50
N GLY A 114 0.81 -9.78 15.77
CA GLY A 114 1.84 -9.16 14.93
C GLY A 114 2.18 -9.93 13.65
N GLN A 115 1.54 -11.06 13.36
CA GLN A 115 1.76 -11.84 12.16
C GLN A 115 0.69 -11.54 11.12
N VAL A 116 1.12 -11.28 9.88
CA VAL A 116 0.19 -11.04 8.77
C VAL A 116 -0.54 -12.34 8.37
N GLN A 117 -1.87 -12.29 8.34
CA GLN A 117 -2.75 -13.35 7.86
C GLN A 117 -3.70 -12.77 6.80
N ALA A 118 -3.15 -12.30 5.69
CA ALA A 118 -3.93 -11.57 4.69
C ALA A 118 -5.03 -12.44 4.05
N VAL A 119 -6.21 -11.85 3.88
CA VAL A 119 -7.34 -12.42 3.13
C VAL A 119 -6.94 -12.53 1.66
N GLY A 120 -7.28 -13.64 1.02
CA GLY A 120 -6.85 -13.96 -0.34
C GLY A 120 -5.45 -14.57 -0.43
N TYR A 121 -4.76 -14.75 0.70
CA TYR A 121 -3.42 -15.35 0.83
C TYR A 121 -3.40 -16.46 1.89
N ALA A 122 -3.22 -16.10 3.15
CA ALA A 122 -3.26 -17.03 4.27
C ALA A 122 -4.68 -17.41 4.66
N LEU A 123 -5.60 -16.45 4.60
CA LEU A 123 -7.05 -16.69 4.78
C LEU A 123 -7.73 -16.75 3.41
N ASP A 124 -8.87 -17.45 3.36
CA ASP A 124 -9.66 -17.58 2.14
C ASP A 124 -10.17 -16.21 1.67
N GLY A 125 -10.02 -15.95 0.37
CA GLY A 125 -10.43 -14.73 -0.31
C GLY A 125 -11.79 -14.85 -0.97
N GLY A 126 -12.05 -13.95 -1.95
CA GLY A 126 -13.36 -13.74 -2.53
C GLY A 126 -13.64 -14.48 -3.85
N TYR A 127 -12.70 -15.26 -4.43
CA TYR A 127 -13.02 -16.02 -5.64
C TYR A 127 -13.81 -17.29 -5.31
N THR A 128 -14.89 -17.07 -4.59
CA THR A 128 -15.86 -18.07 -4.12
C THR A 128 -17.23 -17.42 -3.98
N GLN A 129 -18.30 -18.22 -3.98
CA GLN A 129 -19.64 -17.70 -3.72
C GLN A 129 -19.87 -17.39 -2.23
N TYR A 130 -19.30 -18.18 -1.35
CA TYR A 130 -19.44 -18.03 0.10
C TYR A 130 -18.12 -18.34 0.81
N THR A 131 -17.87 -17.65 1.91
CA THR A 131 -16.73 -17.92 2.80
C THR A 131 -17.12 -17.70 4.26
N VAL A 132 -16.33 -18.25 5.18
CA VAL A 132 -16.48 -18.06 6.62
C VAL A 132 -15.40 -17.12 7.11
N PHE A 133 -15.79 -16.11 7.87
CA PHE A 133 -14.86 -15.25 8.61
C PHE A 133 -14.93 -15.59 10.10
N GLY A 134 -13.76 -15.92 10.66
CA GLY A 134 -13.58 -16.27 12.07
C GLY A 134 -12.68 -15.29 12.80
N GLU A 135 -12.12 -15.75 13.92
CA GLU A 135 -11.34 -14.96 14.87
C GLU A 135 -10.30 -14.04 14.24
N PRO A 136 -9.47 -14.46 13.24
CA PRO A 136 -8.48 -13.55 12.64
C PRO A 136 -9.10 -12.27 12.06
N VAL A 137 -10.21 -12.39 11.34
CA VAL A 137 -10.88 -11.27 10.68
C VAL A 137 -11.77 -10.48 11.66
N LEU A 138 -12.39 -11.16 12.62
CA LEU A 138 -13.38 -10.54 13.50
C LEU A 138 -12.78 -9.92 14.76
N ASN A 139 -11.60 -10.40 15.21
CA ASN A 139 -10.95 -9.98 16.45
C ASN A 139 -9.42 -9.97 16.36
N GLY A 140 -8.85 -9.69 15.19
CA GLY A 140 -7.39 -9.56 15.05
C GLY A 140 -6.83 -8.34 15.78
N ASP A 141 -5.56 -8.02 15.56
CA ASP A 141 -4.83 -7.01 16.32
C ASP A 141 -5.45 -5.59 16.23
N ALA A 142 -6.07 -5.24 15.11
CA ALA A 142 -6.81 -3.99 14.94
C ALA A 142 -8.31 -4.11 15.31
N GLY A 143 -8.73 -5.23 15.87
CA GLY A 143 -10.12 -5.56 16.15
C GLY A 143 -10.82 -6.22 14.97
N CYS A 144 -11.97 -5.70 14.54
CA CYS A 144 -12.72 -6.24 13.40
C CYS A 144 -12.22 -5.64 12.09
N TYR A 145 -11.80 -6.48 11.14
CA TYR A 145 -11.32 -6.09 9.81
C TYR A 145 -12.45 -5.98 8.77
N LEU A 146 -13.71 -5.98 9.22
CA LEU A 146 -14.89 -5.74 8.41
C LEU A 146 -15.42 -4.33 8.68
N LEU A 147 -15.64 -3.55 7.62
CA LEU A 147 -16.25 -2.23 7.71
C LEU A 147 -17.65 -2.29 7.07
N ARG A 148 -18.65 -1.80 7.79
CA ARG A 148 -20.03 -1.79 7.28
C ARG A 148 -20.14 -0.94 6.02
N CYS A 149 -20.63 -1.55 4.94
CA CYS A 149 -20.84 -0.88 3.67
C CYS A 149 -22.15 -0.09 3.69
N PRO A 150 -22.15 1.21 3.32
CA PRO A 150 -23.39 1.97 3.15
C PRO A 150 -24.30 1.37 2.06
N ASP A 151 -25.60 1.35 2.32
CA ASP A 151 -26.59 0.71 1.46
C ASP A 151 -26.70 1.31 0.06
N HIS A 152 -26.30 2.58 -0.12
CA HIS A 152 -26.41 3.26 -1.41
C HIS A 152 -25.28 2.94 -2.38
N LEU A 153 -24.17 2.35 -1.92
CA LEU A 153 -23.07 1.91 -2.79
C LEU A 153 -23.45 0.62 -3.53
N SER A 154 -23.02 0.47 -4.77
CA SER A 154 -23.06 -0.81 -5.48
C SER A 154 -22.03 -1.78 -4.90
N ASP A 155 -22.20 -3.10 -5.11
CA ASP A 155 -21.27 -4.10 -4.61
C ASP A 155 -19.90 -3.97 -5.28
N ALA A 156 -19.89 -3.67 -6.59
CA ALA A 156 -18.66 -3.41 -7.33
C ALA A 156 -17.91 -2.18 -6.82
N GLU A 157 -18.63 -1.09 -6.50
CA GLU A 157 -18.01 0.12 -5.96
C GLU A 157 -17.47 -0.11 -4.55
N ALA A 158 -18.20 -0.84 -3.72
CA ALA A 158 -17.80 -1.21 -2.37
C ALA A 158 -16.55 -2.10 -2.36
N ALA A 159 -16.46 -3.10 -3.25
CA ALA A 159 -15.27 -3.95 -3.39
C ALA A 159 -14.01 -3.14 -3.72
N LEU A 160 -14.14 -2.09 -4.53
CA LEU A 160 -13.01 -1.25 -4.91
C LEU A 160 -12.57 -0.23 -3.84
N VAL A 161 -13.25 -0.16 -2.70
CA VAL A 161 -12.78 0.66 -1.56
C VAL A 161 -11.41 0.19 -1.08
N GLU A 162 -11.13 -1.13 -1.13
CA GLU A 162 -9.82 -1.67 -0.73
C GLU A 162 -8.67 -1.08 -1.55
N PRO A 163 -8.62 -1.20 -2.90
CA PRO A 163 -7.52 -0.61 -3.67
C PRO A 163 -7.50 0.92 -3.64
N TRP A 164 -8.67 1.58 -3.49
CA TRP A 164 -8.72 3.02 -3.27
C TRP A 164 -8.11 3.42 -1.92
N ALA A 165 -8.26 2.60 -0.88
CA ALA A 165 -7.63 2.84 0.41
C ALA A 165 -6.11 2.83 0.31
N CYS A 166 -5.52 2.00 -0.57
CA CYS A 166 -4.08 2.05 -0.85
C CYS A 166 -3.65 3.38 -1.48
N VAL A 167 -4.48 3.96 -2.36
CA VAL A 167 -4.24 5.30 -2.92
C VAL A 167 -4.34 6.36 -1.83
N VAL A 168 -5.39 6.35 -1.02
CA VAL A 168 -5.56 7.27 0.12
C VAL A 168 -4.38 7.18 1.07
N ALA A 169 -3.97 5.97 1.45
CA ALA A 169 -2.84 5.72 2.34
C ALA A 169 -1.53 6.31 1.81
N SER A 170 -1.29 6.25 0.50
CA SER A 170 -0.06 6.77 -0.11
C SER A 170 0.11 8.29 0.05
N TYR A 171 -0.99 9.01 0.26
CA TYR A 171 -1.00 10.46 0.53
C TYR A 171 -1.16 10.81 2.01
N ARG A 172 -1.09 9.82 2.91
CA ARG A 172 -1.25 10.02 4.37
C ARG A 172 -0.04 9.59 5.18
N ILE A 173 1.11 9.32 4.52
CA ILE A 173 2.34 8.89 5.21
C ILE A 173 2.93 10.08 5.95
N GLN A 174 2.87 10.02 7.28
CA GLN A 174 3.47 11.04 8.15
C GLN A 174 4.94 10.72 8.41
N PRO A 175 5.82 11.74 8.45
CA PRO A 175 7.17 11.54 8.97
C PRO A 175 7.10 11.31 10.48
N ARG A 176 8.01 10.50 11.02
CA ARG A 176 8.18 10.44 12.47
C ARG A 176 8.81 11.75 12.95
N PRO A 177 8.26 12.39 14.00
CA PRO A 177 8.81 13.64 14.52
C PRO A 177 10.02 13.44 15.43
N THR A 178 10.23 12.21 15.91
CA THR A 178 11.25 11.84 16.90
C THR A 178 11.70 10.39 16.67
N PRO A 179 12.82 9.96 17.25
CA PRO A 179 13.10 8.53 17.41
C PRO A 179 11.94 7.82 18.14
N GLN A 180 11.78 6.52 17.91
CA GLN A 180 10.68 5.75 18.49
C GLN A 180 10.88 5.55 20.01
N PRO A 181 9.92 5.98 20.86
CA PRO A 181 9.97 5.67 22.28
C PRO A 181 10.01 4.16 22.52
N ASN A 182 10.85 3.72 23.45
CA ASN A 182 11.07 2.30 23.79
C ASN A 182 11.51 1.43 22.61
N GLY A 183 12.13 2.06 21.59
CA GLY A 183 12.69 1.38 20.45
C GLY A 183 14.07 0.79 20.67
N ARG A 184 14.66 0.27 19.61
CA ARG A 184 16.07 -0.15 19.54
C ARG A 184 16.82 0.91 18.76
N TRP A 185 17.62 1.71 19.47
CA TRP A 185 18.37 2.81 18.87
C TRP A 185 19.84 2.44 18.68
N LEU A 186 20.40 2.80 17.54
CA LEU A 186 21.85 2.91 17.32
C LEU A 186 22.20 4.38 17.07
N VAL A 187 23.02 4.95 17.93
CA VAL A 187 23.46 6.34 17.84
C VAL A 187 24.96 6.35 17.61
N ILE A 188 25.42 6.89 16.49
CA ILE A 188 26.84 7.01 16.11
C ILE A 188 27.26 8.46 16.29
N LEU A 189 28.17 8.68 17.24
CA LEU A 189 28.60 10.00 17.73
C LEU A 189 30.12 10.20 17.57
N PRO A 190 30.58 11.01 16.60
CA PRO A 190 31.99 11.33 16.46
C PRO A 190 32.44 12.35 17.51
N TYR A 191 33.72 12.29 17.87
CA TYR A 191 34.36 13.38 18.58
C TYR A 191 34.54 14.59 17.65
N ALA A 192 33.94 15.71 18.02
CA ALA A 192 34.00 16.94 17.23
C ALA A 192 34.21 18.14 18.18
N PRO A 193 35.46 18.47 18.59
CA PRO A 193 35.73 19.49 19.62
C PRO A 193 35.29 20.90 19.18
N LEU A 194 35.19 21.16 17.88
CA LEU A 194 34.80 22.46 17.34
C LEU A 194 33.30 22.54 16.95
N VAL A 195 32.58 21.42 17.03
CA VAL A 195 31.17 21.33 16.62
C VAL A 195 30.33 20.81 17.78
N ARG A 196 29.24 21.49 18.07
CA ARG A 196 28.27 21.03 19.08
C ARG A 196 27.08 20.39 18.39
N TYR A 197 27.12 19.10 18.18
CA TYR A 197 25.95 18.33 17.76
C TYR A 197 24.84 18.40 18.82
N ARG A 198 23.60 18.41 18.35
CA ARG A 198 22.38 18.44 19.18
C ARG A 198 21.34 17.44 18.67
N CYS A 199 20.44 17.07 19.56
CA CYS A 199 19.23 16.32 19.23
C CYS A 199 18.07 16.85 20.09
N GLY A 200 17.49 17.99 19.68
CA GLY A 200 16.33 18.59 20.35
C GLY A 200 15.08 17.70 20.28
N ALA A 201 15.04 16.69 19.39
CA ALA A 201 13.98 15.69 19.34
C ALA A 201 13.88 14.85 20.64
N LEU A 202 14.97 14.73 21.43
CA LEU A 202 14.96 14.07 22.73
C LEU A 202 14.10 14.81 23.75
N GLU A 203 14.08 16.14 23.72
CA GLU A 203 13.22 16.94 24.60
C GLU A 203 11.74 16.73 24.26
N ALA A 204 11.41 16.60 22.97
CA ALA A 204 10.04 16.32 22.50
C ALA A 204 9.58 14.90 22.88
N LEU A 205 10.51 13.93 22.99
CA LEU A 205 10.21 12.59 23.49
C LEU A 205 9.79 12.58 24.96
N LEU A 206 10.45 13.41 25.78
CA LEU A 206 10.19 13.51 27.22
C LEU A 206 8.96 14.35 27.54
N ASN A 207 8.64 15.32 26.68
CA ASN A 207 7.51 16.23 26.80
C ASN A 207 6.70 16.21 25.50
N PRO A 208 5.99 15.11 25.19
CA PRO A 208 5.24 15.03 23.95
C PRO A 208 4.21 16.15 23.92
N PRO A 209 4.16 16.97 22.83
CA PRO A 209 3.04 17.88 22.64
C PRO A 209 1.76 17.05 22.67
N THR A 210 0.67 17.65 23.19
CA THR A 210 -0.67 17.01 23.24
C THR A 210 -0.91 16.24 21.95
N PRO A 211 -1.29 14.95 22.00
CA PRO A 211 -1.30 14.10 20.83
C PRO A 211 -2.17 14.73 19.74
N VAL A 212 -1.56 15.20 18.68
CA VAL A 212 -2.20 15.16 17.37
C VAL A 212 -2.43 13.67 17.12
N PRO A 213 -3.66 13.20 16.87
CA PRO A 213 -3.88 11.78 16.61
C PRO A 213 -3.04 11.38 15.40
N SER A 214 -1.86 10.86 15.67
CA SER A 214 -1.15 10.07 14.67
C SER A 214 -2.05 8.87 14.40
N PRO A 215 -2.22 8.45 13.14
CA PRO A 215 -2.91 7.20 12.89
C PRO A 215 -2.24 6.15 13.78
N PRO A 216 -3.00 5.41 14.58
CA PRO A 216 -2.43 4.44 15.48
C PRO A 216 -1.62 3.47 14.61
N LEU A 217 -0.35 3.27 14.94
CA LEU A 217 0.33 2.04 14.53
C LEU A 217 -0.63 0.91 14.90
N GLU A 218 -0.99 0.07 13.95
CA GLU A 218 -1.85 -1.08 14.21
C GLU A 218 -1.33 -1.80 15.46
N ARG A 219 -2.23 -2.31 16.31
CA ARG A 219 -1.85 -2.91 17.59
C ARG A 219 -0.74 -3.95 17.42
N GLY A 220 -0.77 -4.72 16.32
CA GLY A 220 0.27 -5.66 15.92
C GLY A 220 1.61 -5.03 15.53
N GLU A 221 1.65 -3.78 15.07
CA GLU A 221 2.90 -3.03 14.87
C GLU A 221 3.48 -2.55 16.21
N ARG A 222 2.62 -2.23 17.20
CA ARG A 222 3.07 -1.90 18.56
C ARG A 222 3.59 -3.11 19.33
N ASP A 223 3.00 -4.28 19.13
CA ASP A 223 3.36 -5.48 19.88
C ASP A 223 4.61 -6.16 19.31
N ARG A 224 4.96 -5.96 18.03
CA ARG A 224 6.28 -6.31 17.48
C ARG A 224 7.43 -5.55 18.16
N VAL A 225 7.13 -4.41 18.77
CA VAL A 225 8.11 -3.57 19.50
C VAL A 225 8.01 -3.75 21.02
N ARG A 226 6.92 -4.37 21.53
CA ARG A 226 6.63 -4.48 22.97
C ARG A 226 7.24 -5.70 23.68
N GLY A 227 7.89 -6.62 22.96
CA GLY A 227 8.45 -7.85 23.56
C GLY A 227 9.75 -7.68 24.34
N ASP A 228 10.55 -6.65 24.04
CA ASP A 228 11.82 -6.35 24.71
C ASP A 228 11.83 -4.94 25.28
N SER A 229 12.38 -4.76 26.48
CA SER A 229 12.76 -3.44 27.00
C SER A 229 13.63 -2.75 25.94
N GLY A 230 13.25 -1.52 25.52
CA GLY A 230 14.01 -0.75 24.54
C GLY A 230 15.49 -0.64 24.91
N ILE A 231 16.35 -0.57 23.89
CA ILE A 231 17.79 -0.42 24.08
C ILE A 231 18.34 0.75 23.26
N ALA A 232 19.20 1.55 23.86
CA ALA A 232 20.00 2.58 23.20
C ALA A 232 21.47 2.14 23.16
N LEU A 233 22.02 1.90 21.97
CA LEU A 233 23.44 1.67 21.75
C LEU A 233 24.10 2.99 21.37
N LEU A 234 25.04 3.45 22.20
CA LEU A 234 25.77 4.71 22.00
C LEU A 234 27.19 4.38 21.56
N LEU A 235 27.43 4.41 20.25
CA LEU A 235 28.73 4.17 19.63
C LEU A 235 29.49 5.50 19.50
N THR A 236 30.64 5.61 20.17
CA THR A 236 31.43 6.84 20.16
C THR A 236 32.93 6.54 20.16
N ASP A 237 33.71 7.44 19.58
CA ASP A 237 35.18 7.41 19.62
C ASP A 237 35.76 8.22 20.78
N PHE A 238 34.91 8.89 21.58
CA PHE A 238 35.34 9.72 22.70
C PHE A 238 34.45 9.56 23.96
N ARG A 239 35.07 9.29 25.10
CA ARG A 239 34.41 9.29 26.42
C ARG A 239 34.15 10.72 26.90
N GLY A 240 32.94 11.02 27.34
CA GLY A 240 32.53 12.34 27.83
C GLY A 240 31.99 13.28 26.75
N ASN A 241 31.44 12.73 25.69
CA ASN A 241 30.65 13.50 24.73
C ASN A 241 29.33 13.94 25.39
N PRO A 242 29.04 15.26 25.51
CA PRO A 242 27.84 15.73 26.22
C PRO A 242 26.53 15.25 25.59
N LEU A 243 26.53 14.95 24.28
CA LEU A 243 25.36 14.43 23.58
C LEU A 243 25.09 12.96 24.00
N THR A 244 26.13 12.20 24.32
CA THR A 244 25.99 10.84 24.89
C THR A 244 25.17 10.86 26.18
N ASP A 245 25.49 11.80 27.09
CA ASP A 245 24.78 11.96 28.37
C ASP A 245 23.29 12.31 28.12
N ALA A 246 22.99 13.15 27.11
CA ALA A 246 21.61 13.51 26.76
C ALA A 246 20.82 12.32 26.24
N PHE A 247 21.42 11.48 25.39
CA PHE A 247 20.79 10.24 24.90
C PHE A 247 20.58 9.24 26.04
N GLU A 248 21.58 9.05 26.90
CA GLU A 248 21.50 8.18 28.08
C GLU A 248 20.36 8.59 29.00
N GLN A 249 20.30 9.87 29.38
CA GLN A 249 19.22 10.39 30.23
C GLN A 249 17.84 10.19 29.61
N SER A 250 17.71 10.45 28.30
CA SER A 250 16.45 10.28 27.60
C SER A 250 16.04 8.80 27.52
N ALA A 251 16.98 7.90 27.22
CA ALA A 251 16.74 6.47 27.20
C ALA A 251 16.32 5.94 28.58
N HIS A 252 16.99 6.35 29.64
CA HIS A 252 16.63 5.98 31.02
C HIS A 252 15.24 6.51 31.41
N ALA A 253 14.91 7.75 31.06
CA ALA A 253 13.58 8.32 31.32
C ALA A 253 12.45 7.56 30.57
N LEU A 254 12.77 6.93 29.45
CA LEU A 254 11.87 6.06 28.69
C LEU A 254 11.90 4.59 29.15
N GLY A 255 12.68 4.27 30.21
CA GLY A 255 12.80 2.89 30.70
C GLY A 255 13.62 1.97 29.79
N MET A 256 14.44 2.52 28.90
CA MET A 256 15.29 1.77 27.98
C MET A 256 16.63 1.39 28.65
N ALA A 257 17.19 0.23 28.28
CA ALA A 257 18.56 -0.11 28.58
C ALA A 257 19.54 0.74 27.77
N VAL A 258 20.70 1.08 28.33
CA VAL A 258 21.75 1.83 27.63
C VAL A 258 23.03 1.02 27.59
N GLN A 259 23.66 0.94 26.44
CA GLN A 259 24.94 0.30 26.21
C GLN A 259 25.92 1.28 25.55
N HIS A 260 26.99 1.62 26.25
CA HIS A 260 28.09 2.41 25.68
C HIS A 260 29.07 1.50 24.95
N ILE A 261 29.38 1.84 23.70
CA ILE A 261 30.35 1.11 22.89
C ILE A 261 31.42 2.11 22.44
N GLN A 262 32.62 1.92 22.98
CA GLN A 262 33.76 2.74 22.59
C GLN A 262 34.48 2.11 21.39
N THR A 263 34.82 2.94 20.41
CA THR A 263 35.58 2.55 19.21
C THR A 263 36.69 3.57 18.94
N THR A 264 37.39 3.44 17.82
CA THR A 264 38.34 4.46 17.34
C THR A 264 37.67 5.36 16.30
N ALA A 265 38.22 6.55 16.07
CA ALA A 265 37.72 7.44 15.02
C ALA A 265 37.70 6.78 13.62
N GLU A 266 38.68 5.91 13.35
CA GLU A 266 38.78 5.16 12.09
C GLU A 266 37.69 4.10 11.94
N SER A 267 37.30 3.47 13.05
CA SER A 267 36.28 2.40 13.08
C SER A 267 34.87 2.92 13.35
N LEU A 268 34.69 4.19 13.69
CA LEU A 268 33.37 4.76 14.03
C LEU A 268 32.38 4.63 12.86
N TYR A 269 32.86 4.79 11.64
CA TYR A 269 32.06 4.66 10.42
C TYR A 269 32.40 3.38 9.64
N ASP A 270 32.64 2.28 10.39
CA ASP A 270 32.84 0.95 9.80
C ASP A 270 31.48 0.25 9.57
N PRO A 271 31.14 -0.11 8.33
CA PRO A 271 29.89 -0.80 8.01
C PRO A 271 29.79 -2.19 8.67
N ASP A 272 30.91 -2.89 8.89
CA ASP A 272 30.92 -4.20 9.53
C ASP A 272 30.60 -4.09 11.03
N GLN A 273 31.00 -3.00 11.68
CA GLN A 273 30.59 -2.72 13.05
C GLN A 273 29.09 -2.50 13.18
N VAL A 274 28.46 -1.78 12.25
CA VAL A 274 26.98 -1.60 12.24
C VAL A 274 26.27 -2.96 12.12
N ARG A 275 26.77 -3.84 11.24
CA ARG A 275 26.21 -5.19 11.06
C ARG A 275 26.38 -6.05 12.32
N ALA A 276 27.58 -6.04 12.92
CA ALA A 276 27.86 -6.78 14.14
C ALA A 276 26.99 -6.32 15.32
N LEU A 277 26.76 -5.01 15.46
CA LEU A 277 25.88 -4.45 16.49
C LEU A 277 24.42 -4.84 16.27
N ARG A 278 23.93 -4.85 15.02
CA ARG A 278 22.61 -5.36 14.69
C ARG A 278 22.49 -6.83 15.13
N ASP A 279 23.40 -7.68 14.73
CA ASP A 279 23.34 -9.12 14.99
C ASP A 279 23.39 -9.43 16.50
N ALA A 280 24.14 -8.64 17.27
CA ALA A 280 24.30 -8.83 18.71
C ALA A 280 23.14 -8.27 19.55
N TYR A 281 22.56 -7.13 19.17
CA TYR A 281 21.62 -6.37 20.02
C TYR A 281 20.25 -6.13 19.40
N ALA A 282 20.13 -6.24 18.09
CA ALA A 282 18.89 -5.97 17.36
C ALA A 282 18.77 -6.91 16.15
N PRO A 283 18.66 -8.23 16.34
CA PRO A 283 18.65 -9.21 15.24
C PRO A 283 17.50 -8.97 14.25
N ASP A 284 16.37 -8.43 14.71
CA ASP A 284 15.25 -8.01 13.88
C ASP A 284 15.43 -6.61 13.27
N GLY A 285 16.52 -5.93 13.55
CA GLY A 285 16.87 -4.59 13.12
C GLY A 285 16.57 -3.50 14.17
N PHE A 286 17.19 -2.34 13.96
CA PHE A 286 17.00 -1.14 14.76
C PHE A 286 15.74 -0.39 14.35
N THR A 287 15.03 0.20 15.29
CA THR A 287 13.91 1.11 15.01
C THR A 287 14.40 2.47 14.56
N ASP A 288 15.57 2.88 15.06
CA ASP A 288 16.20 4.15 14.74
C ASP A 288 17.71 4.01 14.69
N ILE A 289 18.29 4.54 13.62
CA ILE A 289 19.73 4.74 13.50
C ILE A 289 19.98 6.22 13.29
N LEU A 290 20.68 6.85 14.23
CA LEU A 290 21.05 8.26 14.18
C LEU A 290 22.56 8.37 14.00
N ILE A 291 23.00 9.00 12.91
CA ILE A 291 24.41 9.14 12.56
C ILE A 291 24.78 10.61 12.49
N PHE A 292 25.64 11.02 13.38
CA PHE A 292 26.20 12.37 13.41
C PHE A 292 27.53 12.41 12.68
N GLY A 293 27.88 13.55 12.09
CA GLY A 293 29.13 13.75 11.36
C GLY A 293 29.00 13.57 9.85
N GLU A 294 29.98 12.93 9.26
CA GLU A 294 30.07 12.71 7.79
C GLU A 294 30.11 11.20 7.50
N PRO A 295 28.98 10.49 7.61
CA PRO A 295 28.95 9.06 7.34
C PRO A 295 29.35 8.74 5.90
N THR A 296 30.11 7.65 5.73
CA THR A 296 30.46 7.15 4.41
C THR A 296 29.25 6.49 3.71
N PRO A 297 29.23 6.40 2.37
CA PRO A 297 28.20 5.66 1.65
C PRO A 297 28.02 4.22 2.15
N ALA A 298 29.12 3.52 2.47
CA ALA A 298 29.09 2.15 2.97
C ALA A 298 28.42 2.00 4.33
N VAL A 299 28.62 2.98 5.23
CA VAL A 299 27.92 3.00 6.54
C VAL A 299 26.44 3.28 6.38
N LEU A 300 26.05 4.20 5.50
CA LEU A 300 24.64 4.47 5.24
C LEU A 300 23.93 3.26 4.61
N GLU A 301 24.60 2.52 3.73
CA GLU A 301 24.09 1.25 3.19
C GLU A 301 23.91 0.21 4.31
N ALA A 302 24.94 -0.02 5.14
CA ALA A 302 24.85 -0.95 6.26
C ALA A 302 23.78 -0.54 7.29
N ALA A 303 23.62 0.76 7.53
CA ALA A 303 22.58 1.29 8.40
C ALA A 303 21.18 1.03 7.84
N GLN A 304 20.95 1.25 6.54
CA GLN A 304 19.68 0.90 5.90
C GLN A 304 19.37 -0.60 6.05
N ASP A 305 20.38 -1.46 5.79
CA ASP A 305 20.24 -2.91 5.92
C ASP A 305 19.98 -3.37 7.37
N ALA A 306 20.41 -2.57 8.36
CA ALA A 306 20.24 -2.85 9.78
C ALA A 306 18.92 -2.34 10.39
N LEU A 307 18.06 -1.65 9.62
CA LEU A 307 16.74 -1.19 10.10
C LEU A 307 15.73 -2.34 10.16
N CYS A 308 14.81 -2.28 11.11
CA CYS A 308 13.61 -3.14 11.16
C CYS A 308 12.50 -2.58 10.26
N TYR A 309 11.36 -3.29 10.19
CA TYR A 309 10.13 -2.76 9.59
C TYR A 309 9.72 -1.44 10.26
N GLY A 310 9.37 -0.42 9.46
CA GLY A 310 9.05 0.93 9.95
C GLY A 310 10.25 1.71 10.51
N GLY A 311 11.47 1.19 10.35
CA GLY A 311 12.68 1.79 10.89
C GLY A 311 13.05 3.11 10.21
N ALA A 312 13.76 3.98 10.93
CA ALA A 312 14.23 5.28 10.44
C ALA A 312 15.74 5.43 10.52
N LEU A 313 16.33 5.89 9.42
CA LEU A 313 17.71 6.35 9.35
C LEU A 313 17.73 7.87 9.30
N SER A 314 18.35 8.50 10.30
CA SER A 314 18.59 9.94 10.34
C SER A 314 20.07 10.24 10.36
N PHE A 315 20.54 11.17 9.54
CA PHE A 315 21.97 11.51 9.50
C PHE A 315 22.21 13.01 9.31
N THR A 316 23.34 13.48 9.84
CA THR A 316 23.86 14.81 9.51
C THR A 316 24.88 14.68 8.39
N ARG A 317 24.94 15.62 7.48
CA ARG A 317 25.96 15.69 6.45
C ARG A 317 26.09 17.07 5.83
N HIS A 318 27.32 17.54 5.69
CA HIS A 318 27.63 18.88 5.16
C HIS A 318 28.27 18.85 3.77
N HIS A 319 28.84 17.71 3.36
CA HIS A 319 29.53 17.54 2.09
C HIS A 319 28.77 16.60 1.15
N THR A 320 29.01 16.73 -0.15
CA THR A 320 28.49 15.80 -1.16
C THR A 320 29.03 14.38 -0.93
N MET A 321 28.28 13.37 -1.31
CA MET A 321 28.69 11.97 -1.24
C MET A 321 28.59 11.30 -2.61
N HIS A 322 29.37 10.24 -2.80
CA HIS A 322 29.15 9.35 -3.95
C HIS A 322 27.84 8.60 -3.79
N PRO A 323 27.14 8.27 -4.89
CA PRO A 323 25.96 7.43 -4.84
C PRO A 323 26.22 6.12 -4.07
N LEU A 324 25.25 5.69 -3.29
CA LEU A 324 25.27 4.42 -2.56
C LEU A 324 24.12 3.52 -3.00
N PRO A 325 24.27 2.19 -2.90
CA PRO A 325 23.23 1.25 -3.24
C PRO A 325 22.07 1.32 -2.22
N VAL A 326 20.94 1.91 -2.62
CA VAL A 326 19.72 2.00 -1.79
C VAL A 326 18.78 0.86 -2.17
N ASP A 327 18.39 0.02 -1.20
CA ASP A 327 17.37 -1.01 -1.40
C ASP A 327 15.97 -0.36 -1.44
N VAL A 328 15.53 -0.06 -2.65
CA VAL A 328 14.26 0.61 -2.89
C VAL A 328 13.05 -0.31 -2.63
N GLY A 329 13.24 -1.62 -2.68
CA GLY A 329 12.21 -2.59 -2.31
C GLY A 329 11.89 -2.54 -0.81
N ARG A 330 12.90 -2.33 0.04
CA ARG A 330 12.70 -2.17 1.48
C ARG A 330 12.02 -0.84 1.84
N LEU A 331 12.28 0.23 1.08
CA LEU A 331 11.54 1.48 1.26
C LEU A 331 10.02 1.25 1.09
N HIS A 332 9.63 0.45 0.09
CA HIS A 332 8.23 0.12 -0.16
C HIS A 332 7.67 -0.89 0.85
N TYR A 333 8.29 -2.08 0.97
CA TYR A 333 7.73 -3.18 1.75
C TYR A 333 7.99 -3.11 3.25
N ASP A 334 9.11 -2.49 3.67
CA ASP A 334 9.45 -2.34 5.08
C ASP A 334 9.12 -0.94 5.61
N ARG A 335 8.52 -0.07 4.80
CA ARG A 335 8.14 1.30 5.16
C ARG A 335 9.29 2.08 5.80
N LEU A 336 10.52 1.88 5.32
CA LEU A 336 11.69 2.57 5.85
C LEU A 336 11.58 4.08 5.61
N GLN A 337 12.10 4.85 6.56
CA GLN A 337 12.22 6.30 6.43
C GLN A 337 13.70 6.69 6.43
N MET A 338 14.11 7.48 5.44
CA MET A 338 15.46 8.03 5.36
C MET A 338 15.39 9.54 5.31
N MET A 339 16.11 10.20 6.22
CA MET A 339 16.10 11.66 6.33
C MET A 339 17.49 12.18 6.73
N GLY A 340 17.82 13.36 6.27
CA GLY A 340 19.10 13.99 6.56
C GLY A 340 18.98 15.48 6.83
N THR A 341 20.04 16.07 7.37
CA THR A 341 20.16 17.52 7.57
C THR A 341 21.60 17.99 7.45
N THR A 342 21.78 19.22 7.00
CA THR A 342 23.06 19.96 7.10
C THR A 342 23.19 20.74 8.40
N SER A 343 22.18 20.71 9.26
CA SER A 343 22.23 21.31 10.59
C SER A 343 23.07 20.49 11.55
N TRP A 344 23.67 21.13 12.55
CA TRP A 344 24.30 20.47 13.68
C TRP A 344 23.28 19.87 14.68
N ASP A 345 22.01 20.21 14.54
CA ASP A 345 20.91 19.57 15.26
C ASP A 345 20.20 18.57 14.35
N ILE A 346 20.37 17.27 14.60
CA ILE A 346 19.75 16.19 13.81
C ILE A 346 18.22 16.26 13.83
N THR A 347 17.63 17.00 14.78
CA THR A 347 16.18 17.24 14.85
C THR A 347 15.66 17.92 13.60
N ASP A 348 16.47 18.71 12.93
CA ASP A 348 16.06 19.40 11.71
C ASP A 348 15.79 18.40 10.55
N ALA A 349 16.36 17.18 10.58
CA ALA A 349 15.99 16.11 9.67
C ALA A 349 14.52 15.68 9.86
N TYR A 350 14.01 15.70 11.09
CA TYR A 350 12.61 15.39 11.39
C TYR A 350 11.66 16.57 11.08
N ARG A 351 12.06 17.80 11.45
CA ARG A 351 11.23 19.01 11.33
C ARG A 351 10.97 19.44 9.89
N HIS A 352 11.95 19.27 9.01
CA HIS A 352 11.86 19.72 7.62
C HIS A 352 11.30 18.64 6.68
N THR A 353 10.98 17.48 7.20
CA THR A 353 10.41 16.39 6.41
C THR A 353 8.90 16.58 6.30
N ARG A 354 8.39 16.83 5.08
CA ARG A 354 6.94 16.97 4.84
C ARG A 354 6.25 15.61 4.81
N ASP A 355 4.95 15.58 5.15
CA ASP A 355 4.06 14.46 4.88
C ASP A 355 3.82 14.26 3.38
N THR A 356 3.18 13.15 3.00
CA THR A 356 2.87 12.84 1.60
C THR A 356 1.55 13.44 1.11
N ALA A 357 0.86 14.26 1.90
CA ALA A 357 -0.36 14.91 1.46
C ALA A 357 -0.10 15.82 0.24
N LEU A 358 -1.01 15.78 -0.71
CA LEU A 358 -1.02 16.77 -1.79
C LEU A 358 -1.33 18.15 -1.21
N ARG A 359 -0.68 19.15 -1.76
CA ARG A 359 -0.88 20.56 -1.37
C ARG A 359 -1.29 21.36 -2.59
N LYS A 360 -2.11 22.35 -2.35
CA LYS A 360 -2.47 23.31 -3.39
C LYS A 360 -1.20 23.96 -3.93
N GLY A 361 -1.03 23.89 -5.26
CA GLY A 361 0.15 24.44 -5.92
C GLY A 361 1.28 23.42 -6.18
N ASP A 362 1.20 22.20 -5.64
CA ASP A 362 2.17 21.14 -5.92
C ASP A 362 2.24 20.81 -7.42
N ARG A 363 3.40 20.37 -7.86
CA ARG A 363 3.66 19.80 -9.20
C ARG A 363 3.84 18.30 -9.02
N LEU A 364 2.89 17.55 -9.54
CA LEU A 364 2.82 16.10 -9.38
C LEU A 364 3.26 15.39 -10.66
N LEU A 365 4.15 14.42 -10.53
CA LEU A 365 4.48 13.47 -11.58
C LEU A 365 3.90 12.09 -11.24
N LEU A 366 3.05 11.55 -12.12
CA LEU A 366 2.58 10.18 -12.08
C LEU A 366 3.36 9.36 -13.11
N PHE A 367 4.35 8.58 -12.69
CA PHE A 367 5.26 7.86 -13.57
C PHE A 367 4.92 6.37 -13.65
N GLY A 368 4.58 5.88 -14.86
CA GLY A 368 4.07 4.53 -15.11
C GLY A 368 2.56 4.40 -14.85
N ALA A 369 1.79 5.43 -15.22
CA ALA A 369 0.40 5.59 -14.80
C ALA A 369 -0.64 4.88 -15.69
N GLY A 370 -0.25 4.13 -16.71
CA GLY A 370 -1.16 3.51 -17.67
C GLY A 370 -2.05 2.38 -17.14
N GLY A 371 -1.89 1.98 -15.87
CA GLY A 371 -2.69 0.94 -15.22
C GLY A 371 -3.86 1.49 -14.38
N ALA A 372 -4.65 0.57 -13.81
CA ALA A 372 -5.79 0.92 -12.94
C ALA A 372 -5.40 1.80 -11.75
N MET A 373 -4.25 1.51 -11.11
CA MET A 373 -3.76 2.33 -10.00
C MET A 373 -3.38 3.74 -10.45
N GLY A 374 -2.84 3.90 -11.66
CA GLY A 374 -2.56 5.22 -12.22
C GLY A 374 -3.83 6.03 -12.50
N GLN A 375 -4.91 5.38 -12.96
CA GLN A 375 -6.22 6.03 -13.07
C GLN A 375 -6.72 6.52 -11.71
N MET A 376 -6.61 5.67 -10.66
CA MET A 376 -7.02 6.04 -9.31
C MET A 376 -6.18 7.21 -8.77
N GLN A 377 -4.86 7.19 -8.97
CA GLN A 377 -3.97 8.27 -8.57
C GLN A 377 -4.32 9.59 -9.28
N LEU A 378 -4.59 9.53 -10.58
CA LEU A 378 -4.99 10.71 -11.36
C LEU A 378 -6.33 11.25 -10.87
N PHE A 379 -7.35 10.38 -10.69
CA PHE A 379 -8.64 10.81 -10.13
C PHE A 379 -8.48 11.44 -8.75
N TYR A 380 -7.70 10.82 -7.87
CA TYR A 380 -7.44 11.36 -6.54
C TYR A 380 -6.88 12.77 -6.64
N ALA A 381 -5.82 12.97 -7.43
CA ALA A 381 -5.16 14.25 -7.58
C ALA A 381 -6.08 15.34 -8.17
N LEU A 382 -6.96 14.98 -9.11
CA LEU A 382 -7.83 15.93 -9.80
C LEU A 382 -9.15 16.26 -9.06
N THR A 383 -9.52 15.48 -8.04
CA THR A 383 -10.82 15.63 -7.35
C THR A 383 -10.72 16.09 -5.91
N ARG A 384 -9.49 16.23 -5.35
CA ARG A 384 -9.31 16.70 -3.97
C ARG A 384 -9.35 18.23 -3.88
N PRO A 385 -9.79 18.80 -2.74
CA PRO A 385 -9.74 20.24 -2.50
C PRO A 385 -8.32 20.82 -2.58
N GLU A 386 -7.32 20.04 -2.15
CA GLU A 386 -5.89 20.36 -2.19
C GLU A 386 -5.23 19.90 -3.50
N SER A 387 -5.92 20.09 -4.62
CA SER A 387 -5.41 19.68 -5.93
C SER A 387 -4.10 20.36 -6.28
N PRO A 388 -3.15 19.65 -6.93
CA PRO A 388 -1.90 20.23 -7.42
C PRO A 388 -2.17 21.27 -8.50
N ALA A 389 -1.23 22.19 -8.75
CA ALA A 389 -1.31 23.13 -9.85
C ALA A 389 -1.00 22.49 -11.21
N GLN A 390 -0.12 21.48 -11.20
CA GLN A 390 0.30 20.76 -12.40
C GLN A 390 0.33 19.25 -12.13
N VAL A 391 -0.12 18.46 -13.11
CA VAL A 391 0.01 17.02 -13.13
C VAL A 391 0.61 16.57 -14.46
N VAL A 392 1.72 15.85 -14.39
CA VAL A 392 2.33 15.21 -15.57
C VAL A 392 2.14 13.69 -15.45
N VAL A 393 1.51 13.10 -16.47
CA VAL A 393 1.19 11.67 -16.52
C VAL A 393 2.09 11.00 -17.55
N VAL A 394 2.84 9.98 -17.14
CA VAL A 394 3.80 9.28 -18.00
C VAL A 394 3.46 7.80 -18.07
N ASP A 395 3.45 7.26 -19.27
CA ASP A 395 3.46 5.81 -19.52
C ASP A 395 4.15 5.52 -20.87
N ARG A 396 4.67 4.30 -21.01
CA ARG A 396 5.32 3.87 -22.27
C ARG A 396 4.34 3.38 -23.33
N HIS A 397 3.09 3.15 -22.97
CA HIS A 397 2.05 2.63 -23.83
C HIS A 397 1.05 3.73 -24.18
N PRO A 398 1.05 4.27 -25.41
CA PRO A 398 0.17 5.38 -25.79
C PRO A 398 -1.33 4.99 -25.68
N GLU A 399 -1.68 3.74 -25.97
CA GLU A 399 -3.04 3.20 -25.84
C GLU A 399 -3.56 3.20 -24.39
N ARG A 400 -2.68 3.24 -23.40
CA ARG A 400 -3.05 3.32 -21.98
C ARG A 400 -3.20 4.77 -21.51
N LEU A 401 -2.54 5.71 -22.19
CA LEU A 401 -2.68 7.15 -21.88
C LEU A 401 -4.00 7.73 -22.37
N GLU A 402 -4.60 7.17 -23.44
CA GLU A 402 -5.82 7.72 -24.02
C GLU A 402 -7.02 7.67 -23.06
N PRO A 403 -7.35 6.56 -22.38
CA PRO A 403 -8.41 6.53 -21.37
C PRO A 403 -8.17 7.52 -20.23
N LEU A 404 -6.90 7.71 -19.83
CA LEU A 404 -6.52 8.70 -18.80
C LEU A 404 -6.74 10.13 -19.28
N ARG A 405 -6.46 10.41 -20.55
CA ARG A 405 -6.68 11.71 -21.19
C ARG A 405 -8.16 12.04 -21.26
N GLU A 406 -8.96 11.11 -21.80
CA GLU A 406 -10.42 11.28 -21.91
C GLU A 406 -11.09 11.56 -20.56
N MET A 407 -10.61 10.90 -19.51
CA MET A 407 -11.12 11.05 -18.17
C MET A 407 -10.58 12.31 -17.47
N GLY A 408 -9.27 12.53 -17.58
CA GLY A 408 -8.55 13.55 -16.80
C GLY A 408 -8.74 14.96 -17.33
N VAL A 409 -8.73 15.17 -18.66
CA VAL A 409 -8.79 16.52 -19.24
C VAL A 409 -10.03 17.31 -18.80
N PRO A 410 -11.27 16.74 -18.82
CA PRO A 410 -12.43 17.47 -18.33
C PRO A 410 -12.37 17.81 -16.84
N LEU A 411 -11.79 16.94 -16.03
CA LEU A 411 -11.65 17.15 -14.57
C LEU A 411 -10.60 18.23 -14.28
N ALA A 412 -9.44 18.16 -14.93
CA ALA A 412 -8.38 19.13 -14.80
C ALA A 412 -8.83 20.55 -15.24
N ALA A 413 -9.56 20.64 -16.35
CA ALA A 413 -10.11 21.91 -16.81
C ALA A 413 -11.07 22.55 -15.80
N ARG A 414 -11.93 21.75 -15.14
CA ARG A 414 -12.84 22.24 -14.09
C ARG A 414 -12.09 22.69 -12.83
N ALA A 415 -11.00 22.00 -12.49
CA ALA A 415 -10.20 22.28 -11.32
C ALA A 415 -9.12 23.35 -11.57
N GLY A 416 -8.91 23.80 -12.82
CA GLY A 416 -7.87 24.74 -13.20
C GLY A 416 -6.46 24.17 -13.08
N ILE A 417 -6.29 22.85 -13.31
CA ILE A 417 -5.02 22.14 -13.20
C ILE A 417 -4.38 22.02 -14.58
N ASP A 418 -3.08 22.34 -14.69
CA ASP A 418 -2.27 22.04 -15.88
C ASP A 418 -2.00 20.53 -15.96
N LEU A 419 -2.72 19.82 -16.82
CA LEU A 419 -2.60 18.38 -17.01
C LEU A 419 -1.90 18.06 -18.32
N GLN A 420 -0.76 17.37 -18.23
CA GLN A 420 0.06 17.02 -19.37
C GLN A 420 0.30 15.50 -19.44
N PHE A 421 0.43 14.97 -20.66
CA PHE A 421 0.67 13.56 -20.90
C PHE A 421 1.92 13.36 -21.75
N TYR A 422 2.77 12.45 -21.32
CA TYR A 422 4.01 12.09 -22.01
C TYR A 422 4.09 10.58 -22.24
N CYS A 423 4.19 10.18 -23.49
CA CYS A 423 4.51 8.80 -23.85
C CYS A 423 6.04 8.66 -23.95
N ASN A 424 6.62 7.84 -23.08
CA ASN A 424 8.06 7.66 -23.01
C ASN A 424 8.55 6.37 -23.71
N ALA A 425 7.72 5.78 -24.59
CA ALA A 425 8.11 4.62 -25.42
C ALA A 425 9.40 4.93 -26.18
N ASP A 426 10.31 3.95 -26.21
CA ASP A 426 11.57 3.96 -26.98
C ASP A 426 12.47 5.18 -26.73
N THR A 427 12.23 5.92 -25.65
CA THR A 427 13.03 7.10 -25.30
C THR A 427 14.10 6.73 -24.29
N PRO A 428 15.39 7.00 -24.54
CA PRO A 428 16.47 6.75 -23.58
C PRO A 428 16.27 7.52 -22.27
N PRO A 429 16.73 6.99 -21.12
CA PRO A 429 16.53 7.59 -19.79
C PRO A 429 16.93 9.07 -19.70
N ASP A 430 18.08 9.45 -20.25
CA ASP A 430 18.57 10.83 -20.22
C ASP A 430 17.67 11.79 -21.02
N ALA A 431 17.16 11.33 -22.17
CA ALA A 431 16.21 12.10 -22.99
C ALA A 431 14.85 12.22 -22.30
N GLN A 432 14.38 11.15 -21.62
CA GLN A 432 13.17 11.20 -20.78
C GLN A 432 13.33 12.24 -19.68
N GLN A 433 14.44 12.20 -18.95
CA GLN A 433 14.72 13.14 -17.86
C GLN A 433 14.79 14.57 -18.37
N ALA A 434 15.48 14.81 -19.50
CA ALA A 434 15.54 16.14 -20.13
C ALA A 434 14.14 16.62 -20.53
N HIS A 435 13.31 15.77 -21.14
CA HIS A 435 11.95 16.13 -21.54
C HIS A 435 11.08 16.44 -20.30
N LEU A 436 11.12 15.63 -19.25
CA LEU A 436 10.38 15.87 -18.01
C LEU A 436 10.78 17.21 -17.34
N ARG A 437 12.04 17.61 -17.47
CA ARG A 437 12.50 18.94 -17.05
C ARG A 437 11.96 20.07 -17.92
N THR A 438 11.69 19.85 -19.22
CA THR A 438 11.05 20.88 -20.05
C THR A 438 9.58 21.06 -19.68
N LEU A 439 8.88 19.98 -19.29
CA LEU A 439 7.49 20.03 -18.81
C LEU A 439 7.37 20.70 -17.43
N CYS A 440 8.37 20.50 -16.57
CA CYS A 440 8.41 21.08 -15.23
C CYS A 440 9.83 21.57 -14.88
N PRO A 441 10.23 22.80 -15.31
CA PRO A 441 11.60 23.31 -15.16
C PRO A 441 12.08 23.44 -13.70
N TYR A 442 11.16 23.65 -12.78
CA TYR A 442 11.45 23.82 -11.35
C TYR A 442 11.49 22.50 -10.57
N GLY A 443 11.28 21.36 -11.25
CA GLY A 443 11.18 20.05 -10.63
C GLY A 443 9.81 19.77 -10.02
N TYR A 444 9.63 18.53 -9.54
CA TYR A 444 8.36 18.03 -9.01
C TYR A 444 8.37 18.04 -7.49
N ASP A 445 7.28 18.53 -6.89
CA ASP A 445 7.08 18.52 -5.45
C ASP A 445 6.69 17.12 -4.95
N HIS A 446 6.01 16.35 -5.81
CA HIS A 446 5.63 14.98 -5.52
C HIS A 446 5.79 14.12 -6.79
N ILE A 447 6.51 13.02 -6.66
CA ILE A 447 6.60 11.99 -7.70
C ILE A 447 5.97 10.71 -7.15
N MET A 448 4.90 10.26 -7.78
CA MET A 448 4.27 8.97 -7.51
C MET A 448 4.78 7.96 -8.51
N LEU A 449 5.61 7.02 -8.05
CA LEU A 449 6.19 5.99 -8.90
C LEU A 449 5.28 4.76 -8.95
N LEU A 450 4.66 4.55 -10.10
CA LEU A 450 3.71 3.47 -10.39
C LEU A 450 4.32 2.36 -11.25
N ALA A 451 5.55 2.56 -11.74
CA ALA A 451 6.33 1.56 -12.46
C ALA A 451 7.17 0.73 -11.48
N SER A 452 7.09 -0.59 -11.53
CA SER A 452 7.89 -1.52 -10.71
C SER A 452 9.31 -1.70 -11.28
N SER A 453 10.06 -0.60 -11.43
CA SER A 453 11.38 -0.57 -12.06
C SER A 453 12.37 0.24 -11.24
N ALA A 454 13.54 -0.35 -10.98
CA ALA A 454 14.67 0.30 -10.33
C ALA A 454 15.22 1.46 -11.17
N GLU A 455 15.23 1.32 -12.49
CA GLU A 455 15.66 2.35 -13.44
C GLU A 455 14.75 3.59 -13.36
N ALA A 456 13.45 3.37 -13.16
CA ALA A 456 12.49 4.47 -13.01
C ALA A 456 12.75 5.28 -11.73
N VAL A 457 13.23 4.66 -10.65
CA VAL A 457 13.67 5.36 -9.44
C VAL A 457 14.88 6.24 -9.76
N ALA A 458 15.92 5.68 -10.39
CA ALA A 458 17.13 6.42 -10.76
C ALA A 458 16.83 7.59 -11.71
N LEU A 459 15.88 7.41 -12.64
CA LEU A 459 15.45 8.44 -13.59
C LEU A 459 14.71 9.57 -12.89
N THR A 460 13.77 9.25 -11.98
CA THR A 460 12.83 10.23 -11.45
C THR A 460 13.33 10.95 -10.20
N TYR A 461 14.18 10.31 -9.38
CA TYR A 461 14.71 10.91 -8.16
C TYR A 461 15.39 12.29 -8.38
N PRO A 462 16.25 12.49 -9.41
CA PRO A 462 16.88 13.79 -9.65
C PRO A 462 15.91 14.89 -10.14
N LEU A 463 14.65 14.56 -10.44
CA LEU A 463 13.63 15.51 -10.87
C LEU A 463 12.90 16.18 -9.71
N LEU A 464 13.15 15.76 -8.47
CA LEU A 464 12.53 16.36 -7.29
C LEU A 464 13.03 17.80 -7.06
N THR A 465 12.11 18.65 -6.61
CA THR A 465 12.42 19.98 -6.07
C THR A 465 12.92 19.89 -4.62
N ASP A 466 13.30 21.03 -4.03
CA ASP A 466 13.62 21.11 -2.61
C ASP A 466 12.37 20.76 -1.77
N GLY A 467 12.53 19.92 -0.75
CA GLY A 467 11.44 19.35 0.03
C GLY A 467 10.54 18.39 -0.72
N GLY A 468 10.91 18.00 -1.95
CA GLY A 468 10.12 17.09 -2.79
C GLY A 468 10.12 15.65 -2.29
N ILE A 469 9.09 14.89 -2.66
CA ILE A 469 8.86 13.52 -2.23
C ILE A 469 8.84 12.58 -3.43
N LEU A 470 9.65 11.52 -3.39
CA LEU A 470 9.49 10.35 -4.26
C LEU A 470 8.76 9.25 -3.48
N ASN A 471 7.53 8.96 -3.88
CA ASN A 471 6.69 7.93 -3.29
C ASN A 471 6.72 6.66 -4.16
N LEU A 472 7.31 5.60 -3.64
CA LEU A 472 7.43 4.29 -4.28
C LEU A 472 6.13 3.51 -4.05
N PHE A 473 5.13 3.73 -4.90
CA PHE A 473 3.84 3.07 -4.82
C PHE A 473 3.84 1.66 -5.44
N ALA A 474 4.56 1.48 -6.54
CA ALA A 474 4.70 0.18 -7.18
C ALA A 474 5.65 -0.74 -6.41
N GLY A 475 5.27 -2.00 -6.25
CA GLY A 475 6.08 -2.99 -5.53
C GLY A 475 7.32 -3.42 -6.31
N ILE A 476 8.46 -2.88 -5.94
CA ILE A 476 9.80 -3.32 -6.39
C ILE A 476 10.28 -4.40 -5.42
N PRO A 477 10.79 -5.56 -5.88
CA PRO A 477 11.27 -6.63 -4.99
C PRO A 477 12.36 -6.14 -4.02
N LYS A 478 12.36 -6.64 -2.77
CA LYS A 478 13.45 -6.43 -1.81
C LYS A 478 14.76 -6.97 -2.39
N GLY A 479 15.87 -6.33 -2.07
CA GLY A 479 17.18 -6.63 -2.63
C GLY A 479 17.48 -5.92 -3.96
N GLN A 480 16.52 -5.22 -4.55
CA GLN A 480 16.75 -4.35 -5.71
C GLN A 480 17.40 -3.04 -5.25
N LYS A 481 18.71 -2.94 -5.41
CA LYS A 481 19.50 -1.77 -5.02
C LYS A 481 19.68 -0.81 -6.21
N VAL A 482 19.48 0.48 -5.95
CA VAL A 482 19.66 1.57 -6.92
C VAL A 482 20.75 2.51 -6.39
N PRO A 483 21.77 2.85 -7.18
CA PRO A 483 22.75 3.84 -6.78
C PRO A 483 22.11 5.22 -6.73
N LEU A 484 21.91 5.78 -5.52
CA LEU A 484 21.35 7.10 -5.29
C LEU A 484 22.32 7.97 -4.51
N ASP A 485 22.44 9.24 -4.90
CA ASP A 485 23.07 10.27 -4.09
C ASP A 485 22.09 10.73 -3.01
N LEU A 486 22.38 10.44 -1.75
CA LEU A 486 21.54 10.85 -0.63
C LEU A 486 21.87 12.25 -0.08
N THR A 487 22.87 12.94 -0.64
CA THR A 487 23.19 14.36 -0.28
C THR A 487 21.93 15.24 -0.29
N PRO A 488 21.02 15.15 -1.29
CA PRO A 488 19.81 15.97 -1.34
C PRO A 488 18.81 15.70 -0.20
N LEU A 489 18.85 14.54 0.45
CA LEU A 489 18.04 14.32 1.65
C LEU A 489 18.46 15.28 2.77
N ALA A 490 19.75 15.54 2.91
CA ALA A 490 20.29 16.47 3.90
C ALA A 490 20.24 17.93 3.46
N SER A 491 20.67 18.24 2.23
CA SER A 491 20.87 19.64 1.76
C SER A 491 19.61 20.27 1.19
N ARG A 492 18.65 19.46 0.72
CA ARG A 492 17.42 19.90 0.05
C ARG A 492 16.15 19.37 0.71
N HIS A 493 16.28 18.66 1.83
CA HIS A 493 15.19 18.04 2.59
C HIS A 493 14.26 17.17 1.72
N MET A 494 14.81 16.53 0.69
CA MET A 494 14.08 15.59 -0.15
C MET A 494 13.71 14.34 0.65
N ARG A 495 12.67 13.64 0.22
CA ARG A 495 12.18 12.46 0.93
C ARG A 495 11.97 11.28 -0.01
N LEU A 496 12.43 10.11 0.44
CA LEU A 496 12.10 8.81 -0.15
C LEU A 496 11.14 8.09 0.76
N VAL A 497 9.99 7.70 0.24
CA VAL A 497 8.98 6.93 0.98
C VAL A 497 8.42 5.82 0.11
N GLY A 498 7.83 4.82 0.75
CA GLY A 498 7.05 3.81 0.07
C GLY A 498 5.88 3.37 0.94
N SER A 499 4.83 2.93 0.30
CA SER A 499 3.65 2.39 0.98
C SER A 499 3.20 1.11 0.31
N SER A 500 2.94 0.09 1.10
CA SER A 500 2.29 -1.12 0.64
C SER A 500 1.07 -1.39 1.50
N GLY A 501 -0.10 -1.52 0.86
CA GLY A 501 -1.37 -1.72 1.56
C GLY A 501 -1.93 -0.45 2.21
N SER A 502 -2.95 -0.63 3.04
CA SER A 502 -3.65 0.40 3.80
C SER A 502 -3.89 -0.05 5.23
N THR A 503 -4.12 0.88 6.16
CA THR A 503 -4.53 0.59 7.53
C THR A 503 -6.06 0.58 7.67
N MET A 504 -6.57 0.14 8.84
CA MET A 504 -8.01 0.26 9.14
C MET A 504 -8.50 1.71 9.07
N ASP A 505 -7.68 2.67 9.49
CA ASP A 505 -8.02 4.10 9.41
C ASP A 505 -8.02 4.60 7.96
N ASP A 506 -7.15 4.08 7.11
CA ASP A 506 -7.10 4.47 5.70
C ASP A 506 -8.31 3.94 4.93
N ILE A 507 -8.70 2.68 5.16
CA ILE A 507 -9.88 2.11 4.51
C ILE A 507 -11.19 2.72 5.04
N ALA A 508 -11.25 3.06 6.33
CA ALA A 508 -12.40 3.78 6.90
C ALA A 508 -12.54 5.18 6.32
N GLU A 509 -11.44 5.93 6.19
CA GLU A 509 -11.44 7.24 5.55
C GLU A 509 -11.79 7.13 4.05
N CYS A 510 -11.24 6.13 3.35
CA CYS A 510 -11.58 5.87 1.96
C CYS A 510 -13.07 5.58 1.80
N LEU A 511 -13.64 4.70 2.63
CA LEU A 511 -15.07 4.38 2.61
C LEU A 511 -15.93 5.63 2.84
N ARG A 512 -15.55 6.49 3.78
CA ARG A 512 -16.25 7.77 4.03
C ARG A 512 -16.22 8.66 2.78
N LEU A 513 -15.06 8.82 2.14
CA LEU A 513 -14.91 9.64 0.93
C LEU A 513 -15.71 9.08 -0.26
N VAL A 514 -15.76 7.76 -0.41
CA VAL A 514 -16.57 7.10 -1.45
C VAL A 514 -18.05 7.26 -1.17
N ALA A 515 -18.48 7.06 0.08
CA ALA A 515 -19.88 7.20 0.50
C ALA A 515 -20.41 8.64 0.33
N GLU A 516 -19.57 9.64 0.57
CA GLU A 516 -19.89 11.06 0.36
C GLU A 516 -19.80 11.49 -1.12
N GLY A 517 -19.36 10.59 -2.03
CA GLY A 517 -19.16 10.89 -3.44
C GLY A 517 -17.92 11.76 -3.73
N ALA A 518 -17.05 11.96 -2.74
CA ALA A 518 -15.81 12.72 -2.88
C ALA A 518 -14.70 11.92 -3.61
N LEU A 519 -14.80 10.58 -3.64
CA LEU A 519 -13.99 9.69 -4.47
C LEU A 519 -14.90 8.90 -5.41
N PRO A 520 -14.66 8.94 -6.72
CA PRO A 520 -15.51 8.28 -7.70
C PRO A 520 -15.11 6.80 -7.92
N ALA A 521 -15.22 5.95 -6.89
CA ALA A 521 -14.72 4.58 -6.92
C ALA A 521 -15.21 3.77 -8.14
N ARG A 522 -16.48 3.94 -8.52
CA ARG A 522 -17.08 3.27 -9.68
C ARG A 522 -16.50 3.68 -11.03
N LYS A 523 -15.87 4.85 -11.15
CA LYS A 523 -15.38 5.38 -12.44
C LYS A 523 -14.12 4.68 -12.95
N VAL A 524 -13.49 3.85 -12.14
CA VAL A 524 -12.33 3.06 -12.54
C VAL A 524 -12.67 1.61 -12.90
N ILE A 525 -13.95 1.23 -12.92
CA ILE A 525 -14.38 -0.08 -13.40
C ILE A 525 -14.28 -0.08 -14.91
N GLY A 526 -13.49 -1.01 -15.47
CA GLY A 526 -13.29 -1.17 -16.91
C GLY A 526 -14.01 -2.39 -17.49
N ALA A 527 -14.19 -3.44 -16.68
CA ALA A 527 -14.88 -4.66 -17.10
C ALA A 527 -15.52 -5.39 -15.92
N ILE A 528 -16.49 -6.26 -16.25
CA ILE A 528 -17.18 -7.14 -15.29
C ILE A 528 -17.10 -8.58 -15.76
N ALA A 529 -17.16 -9.53 -14.81
CA ALA A 529 -17.11 -10.97 -15.07
C ALA A 529 -17.89 -11.76 -14.02
N GLY A 530 -18.33 -12.95 -14.36
CA GLY A 530 -18.84 -13.93 -13.40
C GLY A 530 -17.74 -14.87 -12.90
N LEU A 531 -18.09 -15.73 -11.94
CA LEU A 531 -17.12 -16.63 -11.30
C LEU A 531 -16.47 -17.59 -12.30
N ASN A 532 -17.23 -18.13 -13.28
CA ASN A 532 -16.71 -19.07 -14.28
C ASN A 532 -15.71 -18.39 -15.24
N ALA A 533 -15.81 -17.08 -15.45
CA ALA A 533 -14.92 -16.31 -16.32
C ALA A 533 -13.63 -15.83 -15.61
N LEU A 534 -13.40 -16.19 -14.32
CA LEU A 534 -12.24 -15.74 -13.56
C LEU A 534 -10.89 -16.00 -14.27
N PRO A 535 -10.61 -17.18 -14.85
CA PRO A 535 -9.32 -17.40 -15.54
C PRO A 535 -9.10 -16.45 -16.71
N GLU A 536 -10.13 -16.18 -17.51
CA GLU A 536 -10.07 -15.20 -18.61
C GLU A 536 -9.88 -13.78 -18.07
N ALA A 537 -10.57 -13.43 -16.99
CA ALA A 537 -10.47 -12.13 -16.34
C ALA A 537 -9.05 -11.87 -15.78
N LEU A 538 -8.41 -12.88 -15.14
CA LEU A 538 -7.02 -12.80 -14.70
C LEU A 538 -6.05 -12.59 -15.89
N GLN A 539 -6.23 -13.32 -16.98
CA GLN A 539 -5.44 -13.14 -18.20
C GLN A 539 -5.65 -11.75 -18.82
N ALA A 540 -6.89 -11.25 -18.84
CA ALA A 540 -7.20 -9.92 -19.36
C ALA A 540 -6.52 -8.81 -18.52
N VAL A 541 -6.49 -8.95 -17.18
CA VAL A 541 -5.75 -8.03 -16.30
C VAL A 541 -4.25 -8.11 -16.56
N GLN A 542 -3.69 -9.31 -16.74
CA GLN A 542 -2.28 -9.51 -17.06
C GLN A 542 -1.91 -8.85 -18.41
N ALA A 543 -2.80 -8.98 -19.40
CA ALA A 543 -2.64 -8.40 -20.74
C ALA A 543 -3.02 -6.91 -20.79
N HIS A 544 -3.52 -6.33 -19.71
CA HIS A 544 -4.07 -4.96 -19.66
C HIS A 544 -5.15 -4.71 -20.75
N ARG A 545 -6.02 -5.71 -21.01
CA ARG A 545 -7.03 -5.68 -22.07
C ARG A 545 -8.05 -4.57 -21.88
N TYR A 546 -8.42 -4.27 -20.62
CA TYR A 546 -9.40 -3.25 -20.29
C TYR A 546 -8.76 -2.10 -19.49
N PRO A 547 -9.16 -0.85 -19.75
CA PRO A 547 -8.74 0.26 -18.93
C PRO A 547 -9.44 0.20 -17.57
N GLY A 548 -8.68 0.26 -16.47
CA GLY A 548 -9.24 0.24 -15.12
C GLY A 548 -9.31 -1.14 -14.49
N LYS A 549 -10.23 -1.29 -13.55
CA LYS A 549 -10.41 -2.51 -12.74
C LYS A 549 -11.39 -3.48 -13.39
N VAL A 550 -11.11 -4.76 -13.22
CA VAL A 550 -12.06 -5.84 -13.53
C VAL A 550 -12.72 -6.29 -12.23
N VAL A 551 -14.04 -6.34 -12.21
CA VAL A 551 -14.83 -6.79 -11.05
C VAL A 551 -15.53 -8.11 -11.37
N VAL A 552 -15.34 -9.10 -10.50
CA VAL A 552 -16.01 -10.41 -10.59
C VAL A 552 -17.23 -10.40 -9.67
N PHE A 553 -18.37 -10.90 -10.18
CA PHE A 553 -19.61 -11.13 -9.45
C PHE A 553 -19.76 -12.65 -9.20
N PRO A 554 -19.35 -13.19 -8.06
CA PRO A 554 -19.33 -14.64 -7.83
C PRO A 554 -20.71 -15.31 -7.85
N GLN A 555 -21.78 -14.53 -7.64
CA GLN A 555 -23.15 -15.04 -7.70
C GLN A 555 -23.69 -15.16 -9.15
N LEU A 556 -23.08 -14.47 -10.11
CA LEU A 556 -23.43 -14.49 -11.52
C LEU A 556 -22.48 -15.44 -12.28
N LEU A 557 -22.68 -16.76 -12.10
CA LEU A 557 -21.74 -17.80 -12.56
C LEU A 557 -21.39 -17.68 -14.05
N ASP A 558 -22.40 -17.51 -14.88
CA ASP A 558 -22.28 -17.56 -16.35
C ASP A 558 -22.17 -16.17 -17.00
N LEU A 559 -21.97 -15.11 -16.22
CA LEU A 559 -21.64 -13.80 -16.75
C LEU A 559 -20.26 -13.87 -17.42
N PRO A 560 -20.17 -13.72 -18.76
CA PRO A 560 -18.87 -13.73 -19.42
C PRO A 560 -18.08 -12.46 -19.07
N LEU A 561 -16.77 -12.46 -19.33
CA LEU A 561 -15.98 -11.24 -19.24
C LEU A 561 -16.43 -10.23 -20.28
N ILE A 562 -16.83 -9.04 -19.83
CA ILE A 562 -17.37 -7.96 -20.70
C ILE A 562 -16.75 -6.63 -20.27
N GLY A 563 -16.14 -5.92 -21.23
CA GLY A 563 -15.74 -4.53 -21.03
C GLY A 563 -16.96 -3.60 -20.94
N LEU A 564 -16.89 -2.53 -20.14
CA LEU A 564 -18.02 -1.60 -20.05
C LEU A 564 -18.38 -0.96 -21.42
N THR A 565 -17.41 -0.79 -22.30
CA THR A 565 -17.63 -0.29 -23.67
C THR A 565 -18.32 -1.31 -24.58
N GLU A 566 -18.31 -2.60 -24.24
CA GLU A 566 -18.98 -3.68 -24.96
C GLU A 566 -20.44 -3.88 -24.50
N LEU A 567 -20.83 -3.31 -23.36
CA LEU A 567 -22.17 -3.48 -22.78
C LEU A 567 -23.31 -3.02 -23.69
N PRO A 568 -23.21 -1.92 -24.46
CA PRO A 568 -24.30 -1.50 -25.34
C PRO A 568 -24.69 -2.59 -26.38
N GLU A 569 -23.74 -3.37 -26.85
CA GLU A 569 -23.97 -4.44 -27.83
C GLU A 569 -24.37 -5.76 -27.15
N ARG A 570 -23.76 -6.09 -26.00
CA ARG A 570 -23.89 -7.39 -25.36
C ARG A 570 -25.01 -7.45 -24.32
N LEU A 571 -25.21 -6.37 -23.55
CA LEU A 571 -26.20 -6.24 -22.48
C LEU A 571 -26.82 -4.83 -22.49
N PRO A 572 -27.62 -4.48 -23.53
CA PRO A 572 -28.16 -3.12 -23.67
C PRO A 572 -29.05 -2.67 -22.49
N GLU A 573 -29.75 -3.60 -21.84
CA GLU A 573 -30.55 -3.31 -20.64
C GLU A 573 -29.68 -2.81 -19.48
N VAL A 574 -28.45 -3.31 -19.35
CA VAL A 574 -27.49 -2.88 -18.33
C VAL A 574 -26.84 -1.56 -18.75
N ALA A 575 -26.44 -1.46 -20.03
CA ALA A 575 -25.80 -0.28 -20.58
C ALA A 575 -26.65 0.99 -20.47
N ALA A 576 -27.99 0.87 -20.57
CA ALA A 576 -28.93 1.98 -20.42
C ALA A 576 -28.86 2.67 -19.04
N HIS A 577 -28.28 2.02 -18.05
CA HIS A 577 -28.14 2.52 -16.68
C HIS A 577 -26.71 3.01 -16.34
N LEU A 578 -25.77 3.02 -17.32
CA LEU A 578 -24.44 3.58 -17.09
C LEU A 578 -24.50 5.12 -16.99
N GLU A 579 -23.76 5.69 -16.04
CA GLU A 579 -23.56 7.15 -15.96
C GLU A 579 -22.76 7.62 -17.19
N ALA A 580 -23.32 8.61 -17.91
CA ALA A 580 -22.76 9.13 -19.16
C ALA A 580 -22.44 8.02 -20.20
N GLY A 581 -23.16 6.90 -20.17
CA GLY A 581 -22.98 5.78 -21.10
C GLY A 581 -21.67 4.99 -20.93
N ARG A 582 -20.90 5.24 -19.85
CA ARG A 582 -19.56 4.64 -19.67
C ARG A 582 -19.20 4.23 -18.25
N TYR A 583 -19.76 4.83 -17.23
CA TYR A 583 -19.38 4.55 -15.84
C TYR A 583 -20.41 3.68 -15.15
N TRP A 584 -19.94 2.72 -14.38
CA TRP A 584 -20.78 1.81 -13.61
C TRP A 584 -21.67 2.57 -12.63
N THR A 585 -22.88 2.03 -12.38
CA THR A 585 -23.80 2.57 -11.40
C THR A 585 -24.48 1.43 -10.63
N ARG A 586 -25.07 1.74 -9.49
CA ARG A 586 -25.90 0.79 -8.75
C ARG A 586 -27.11 0.30 -9.56
N ASP A 587 -27.68 1.15 -10.40
CA ASP A 587 -28.84 0.76 -11.23
C ASP A 587 -28.42 -0.15 -12.38
N ALA A 588 -27.22 0.04 -12.96
CA ALA A 588 -26.61 -0.90 -13.89
C ALA A 588 -26.37 -2.27 -13.23
N GLU A 589 -25.88 -2.28 -11.99
CA GLU A 589 -25.69 -3.52 -11.22
C GLU A 589 -27.01 -4.24 -10.95
N ARG A 590 -28.05 -3.52 -10.53
CA ARG A 590 -29.40 -4.08 -10.36
C ARG A 590 -29.99 -4.62 -11.66
N ALA A 591 -29.76 -3.94 -12.77
CA ALA A 591 -30.19 -4.41 -14.09
C ALA A 591 -29.42 -5.70 -14.46
N LEU A 592 -28.12 -5.77 -14.19
CA LEU A 592 -27.31 -6.97 -14.41
C LEU A 592 -27.89 -8.18 -13.67
N TYR A 593 -28.15 -8.05 -12.36
CA TYR A 593 -28.75 -9.14 -11.59
C TYR A 593 -30.13 -9.57 -12.13
N ARG A 594 -30.98 -8.62 -12.54
CA ARG A 594 -32.30 -8.92 -13.13
C ARG A 594 -32.19 -9.71 -14.45
N VAL A 595 -31.25 -9.36 -15.32
CA VAL A 595 -31.01 -10.06 -16.59
C VAL A 595 -30.61 -11.51 -16.31
N PHE A 596 -29.66 -11.73 -15.41
CA PHE A 596 -29.15 -13.08 -15.13
C PHE A 596 -30.11 -13.93 -14.29
N SER A 597 -30.96 -13.37 -13.42
CA SER A 597 -32.04 -14.11 -12.73
C SER A 597 -33.06 -14.64 -13.72
N LYS A 598 -33.51 -13.85 -14.69
CA LYS A 598 -34.44 -14.30 -15.73
C LYS A 598 -33.84 -15.40 -16.63
N MET A 599 -32.54 -15.33 -16.93
CA MET A 599 -31.86 -16.37 -17.73
C MET A 599 -31.79 -17.71 -16.97
N SER A 600 -31.62 -17.67 -15.67
CA SER A 600 -31.61 -18.88 -14.82
C SER A 600 -32.97 -19.55 -14.73
N GLU A 601 -34.07 -18.77 -14.65
CA GLU A 601 -35.45 -19.30 -14.63
C GLU A 601 -35.81 -19.96 -15.97
N ASN A 602 -35.45 -19.34 -17.10
CA ASN A 602 -35.72 -19.90 -18.43
C ASN A 602 -34.95 -21.20 -18.68
N ASN A 603 -33.70 -21.30 -18.21
CA ASN A 603 -32.90 -22.53 -18.34
C ASN A 603 -33.37 -23.66 -17.41
N ALA A 604 -34.13 -23.36 -16.34
CA ALA A 604 -34.73 -24.35 -15.44
C ALA A 604 -36.05 -24.91 -15.98
N THR A 605 -36.76 -24.13 -16.83
CA THR A 605 -38.01 -24.57 -17.51
C THR A 605 -37.77 -25.40 -18.77
N ASP A 606 -36.56 -25.33 -19.38
CA ASP A 606 -36.17 -26.09 -20.55
C ASP A 606 -35.45 -27.43 -20.24
N ARG A 607 -35.33 -27.81 -18.94
CA ARG A 607 -34.80 -29.10 -18.46
C ARG A 607 -35.88 -29.90 -17.76
#